data_cfbfd344167e7b9f842c9a9b3c9da1ab
#
_entry.id   cfbfd344167e7b9f842c9a9b3c9da1ab
#
_cell.length_a   1.000
_cell.length_b   1.000
_cell.length_c   1.000
_cell.angle_alpha   90.00
_cell.angle_beta   90.00
_cell.angle_gamma   90.00
#
_symmetry.space_group_name_H-M   'P 1'
#
loop_
_entity.id
_entity.type
_entity.pdbx_description
1 polymer ?
#
loop_
_entity_poly.entity_id
_entity_poly.type
_entity_poly.pdbx_seq_one_letter_code
_entity_poly.pdbx_strand_id
1 'polypeptide(L)'
;MKVSMLQSVFSCVLTIGTAVALTPPVPIPPPDKLEENVFAALADSSQSETGIAYFEQYIDHDNPDFGTFSQTYWYNATFWKGPGSPVILFTPGEIAATGYTGYLTDATITGLIAKEVGGAVVLVEHRYWGNSTPYEEQSTKALQFLNLDQSVADFVHFARTAKLPFDKNGSSNAESAPWIWSGGSYSGALGAWVESLAPGTFWATHSSSGPVQAVYNYWEYFYPIQQGMPANCSEDFSAVIDHVDGIFLHGSEEEQADIKQMFGLQDVPHGDDAAAAISAPIWAWQSIQLYSGYSTFYQMCDAIEGFAPNATALKYGDGAVGLEKALPNYAKWYTTNYLPGLCESYGYDDWQGEDNILCLDTYNASSPMFMDWTESNAFARTWAWMTCNDPFFYWQTGAPEDRPTVFSRLANAEYWQRQCELFFPQEGEYTYGSKRGKTAEMLNEHTQGWHLEDTKRLFWVNGEFDPWRSASMASEFRPEGPIESTPEAPAILIPGARHCNDLRVTNADANEDVKNTQDAVVKQIAEWTDEFYSSGKGRRGLPRRS
;
A
#
# COMPACT_ATOMS: atom_id res chain seq x y z
N MET A 1 -2.72 20.23 -50.68
CA MET A 1 -2.82 20.85 -49.34
C MET A 1 -3.17 19.74 -48.36
N LYS A 2 -2.19 19.21 -47.66
CA LYS A 2 -2.39 18.24 -46.55
C LYS A 2 -2.22 19.03 -45.25
N VAL A 3 -3.29 19.15 -44.51
CA VAL A 3 -3.27 19.73 -43.15
C VAL A 3 -2.88 18.59 -42.19
N SER A 4 -1.71 18.76 -41.59
CA SER A 4 -1.21 17.89 -40.52
C SER A 4 -1.87 18.33 -39.22
N MET A 5 -2.74 17.50 -38.63
CA MET A 5 -3.17 17.64 -37.25
C MET A 5 -2.09 17.04 -36.35
N LEU A 6 -1.36 17.89 -35.65
CA LEU A 6 -0.61 17.51 -34.45
C LEU A 6 -1.64 17.27 -33.33
N GLN A 7 -1.84 16.02 -32.97
CA GLN A 7 -2.47 15.68 -31.72
C GLN A 7 -1.42 15.83 -30.60
N SER A 8 -1.60 16.85 -29.78
CA SER A 8 -0.91 16.99 -28.51
C SER A 8 -1.44 15.91 -27.58
N VAL A 9 -0.61 14.91 -27.30
CA VAL A 9 -0.85 13.94 -26.22
C VAL A 9 -0.53 14.64 -24.91
N PHE A 10 -1.55 15.16 -24.25
CA PHE A 10 -1.45 15.52 -22.83
C PHE A 10 -1.30 14.21 -22.06
N SER A 11 -0.11 13.91 -21.59
CA SER A 11 0.12 12.92 -20.54
C SER A 11 -0.50 13.47 -19.25
N CYS A 12 -1.71 13.04 -18.95
CA CYS A 12 -2.30 13.21 -17.62
C CYS A 12 -1.51 12.29 -16.69
N VAL A 13 -0.49 12.83 -16.04
CA VAL A 13 0.11 12.21 -14.85
C VAL A 13 -0.96 12.36 -13.77
N LEU A 14 -1.69 11.30 -13.48
CA LEU A 14 -2.51 11.23 -12.26
C LEU A 14 -1.56 11.37 -11.08
N THR A 15 -1.36 12.59 -10.60
CA THR A 15 -0.92 12.81 -9.24
C THR A 15 -2.13 12.46 -8.36
N ILE A 16 -2.11 11.29 -7.74
CA ILE A 16 -3.07 10.98 -6.69
C ILE A 16 -2.77 11.97 -5.56
N GLY A 17 -3.54 13.06 -5.54
CA GLY A 17 -3.56 13.99 -4.43
C GLY A 17 -4.18 13.26 -3.24
N THR A 18 -3.43 13.08 -2.17
CA THR A 18 -3.93 12.47 -0.95
C THR A 18 -4.58 13.55 -0.10
N ALA A 19 -5.91 13.60 -0.08
CA ALA A 19 -6.62 14.43 0.89
C ALA A 19 -6.56 13.80 2.28
N VAL A 20 -6.74 14.64 3.27
CA VAL A 20 -6.55 14.34 4.70
C VAL A 20 -7.80 13.67 5.29
N ALA A 21 -8.26 12.59 4.70
CA ALA A 21 -9.25 11.73 5.34
C ALA A 21 -8.61 10.40 5.64
N LEU A 22 -8.73 9.90 6.83
CA LEU A 22 -8.06 8.72 7.39
C LEU A 22 -6.76 8.38 6.64
N THR A 23 -5.73 7.96 7.29
CA THR A 23 -4.45 7.67 6.63
C THR A 23 -4.67 6.96 5.30
N PRO A 24 -4.33 7.57 4.15
CA PRO A 24 -4.70 7.02 2.87
C PRO A 24 -4.10 5.62 2.73
N PRO A 25 -4.83 4.67 2.13
CA PRO A 25 -4.20 3.43 1.70
C PRO A 25 -3.10 3.83 0.72
N VAL A 26 -1.93 3.27 0.90
CA VAL A 26 -0.89 3.42 -0.12
C VAL A 26 -0.66 2.05 -0.69
N PRO A 27 -1.43 1.71 -1.72
CA PRO A 27 -1.34 0.42 -2.35
C PRO A 27 0.05 0.18 -2.93
N ILE A 28 0.36 -1.08 -3.16
CA ILE A 28 1.52 -1.50 -3.93
C ILE A 28 1.58 -0.66 -5.22
N PRO A 29 2.77 -0.18 -5.64
CA PRO A 29 2.89 0.60 -6.86
C PRO A 29 2.22 -0.11 -8.05
N PRO A 30 1.27 0.53 -8.76
CA PRO A 30 0.66 -0.08 -9.94
C PRO A 30 1.71 -0.33 -11.02
N PRO A 31 1.56 -1.37 -11.84
CA PRO A 31 2.41 -1.59 -13.00
C PRO A 31 2.28 -0.42 -13.99
N ASP A 32 3.32 -0.15 -14.77
CA ASP A 32 3.24 0.83 -15.84
C ASP A 32 2.30 0.36 -16.96
N LYS A 33 1.76 1.28 -17.73
CA LYS A 33 0.92 0.97 -18.90
C LYS A 33 1.58 0.00 -19.89
N LEU A 34 2.92 -0.02 -19.95
CA LEU A 34 3.65 -0.97 -20.78
C LEU A 34 3.51 -2.40 -20.26
N GLU A 35 3.57 -2.59 -18.93
CA GLU A 35 3.43 -3.89 -18.26
C GLU A 35 2.00 -4.43 -18.37
N GLU A 36 0.99 -3.56 -18.26
CA GLU A 36 -0.42 -3.91 -18.52
C GLU A 36 -0.68 -4.33 -19.97
N ASN A 37 -0.07 -3.62 -20.93
CA ASN A 37 -0.18 -3.96 -22.35
C ASN A 37 0.44 -5.33 -22.68
N VAL A 38 1.45 -5.77 -21.95
CA VAL A 38 2.04 -7.11 -22.11
C VAL A 38 1.00 -8.17 -21.77
N PHE A 39 0.29 -8.04 -20.64
CA PHE A 39 -0.76 -8.99 -20.28
C PHE A 39 -1.92 -8.98 -21.28
N ALA A 40 -2.39 -7.80 -21.71
CA ALA A 40 -3.45 -7.68 -22.70
C ALA A 40 -3.07 -8.35 -24.03
N ALA A 41 -1.83 -8.21 -24.49
CA ALA A 41 -1.32 -8.86 -25.68
C ALA A 41 -1.24 -10.39 -25.54
N LEU A 42 -0.93 -10.91 -24.34
CA LEU A 42 -0.94 -12.33 -24.05
C LEU A 42 -2.37 -12.89 -24.02
N ALA A 43 -3.33 -12.13 -23.47
CA ALA A 43 -4.73 -12.55 -23.38
C ALA A 43 -5.43 -12.60 -24.77
N ASP A 44 -5.00 -11.78 -25.73
CA ASP A 44 -5.50 -11.77 -27.11
C ASP A 44 -4.98 -12.95 -27.95
N SER A 45 -3.90 -13.62 -27.51
CA SER A 45 -3.43 -14.83 -28.13
C SER A 45 -4.41 -15.98 -27.84
N SER A 46 -4.92 -16.66 -28.87
CA SER A 46 -5.97 -17.70 -28.79
C SER A 46 -5.59 -18.99 -28.01
N GLN A 47 -4.60 -18.89 -27.12
CA GLN A 47 -4.18 -19.96 -26.24
C GLN A 47 -4.65 -19.66 -24.81
N SER A 48 -5.28 -20.61 -24.15
CA SER A 48 -5.90 -20.53 -22.83
C SER A 48 -4.89 -20.40 -21.65
N GLU A 49 -3.71 -19.83 -21.90
CA GLU A 49 -2.64 -19.71 -20.91
C GLU A 49 -2.82 -18.50 -19.99
N THR A 50 -3.59 -17.51 -20.43
CA THR A 50 -3.88 -16.30 -19.65
C THR A 50 -5.37 -16.01 -19.67
N GLY A 51 -5.89 -15.34 -18.64
CA GLY A 51 -7.29 -14.94 -18.62
C GLY A 51 -7.77 -14.43 -17.28
N ILE A 52 -9.09 -14.20 -17.24
CA ILE A 52 -9.86 -13.85 -16.06
C ILE A 52 -10.81 -15.00 -15.73
N ALA A 53 -11.03 -15.26 -14.46
CA ALA A 53 -11.96 -16.27 -13.98
C ALA A 53 -12.56 -15.85 -12.64
N TYR A 54 -13.54 -16.62 -12.18
CA TYR A 54 -14.33 -16.30 -11.01
C TYR A 54 -14.36 -17.50 -10.07
N PHE A 55 -14.33 -17.22 -8.78
CA PHE A 55 -14.37 -18.22 -7.72
C PHE A 55 -15.52 -17.91 -6.77
N GLU A 56 -16.36 -18.90 -6.48
CA GLU A 56 -17.44 -18.78 -5.49
C GLU A 56 -16.84 -18.82 -4.09
N GLN A 57 -16.70 -17.64 -3.49
CA GLN A 57 -16.12 -17.46 -2.17
C GLN A 57 -17.20 -17.34 -1.11
N TYR A 58 -17.00 -17.90 0.08
CA TYR A 58 -17.95 -17.73 1.19
C TYR A 58 -18.00 -16.29 1.67
N ILE A 59 -19.21 -15.76 1.90
CA ILE A 59 -19.39 -14.47 2.56
C ILE A 59 -18.88 -14.57 4.00
N ASP A 60 -19.24 -15.67 4.69
CA ASP A 60 -18.82 -15.98 6.04
C ASP A 60 -18.24 -17.40 6.10
N HIS A 61 -16.95 -17.53 6.38
CA HIS A 61 -16.28 -18.82 6.49
C HIS A 61 -16.68 -19.60 7.75
N ASP A 62 -17.15 -18.90 8.80
CA ASP A 62 -17.65 -19.53 10.01
C ASP A 62 -19.08 -20.08 9.84
N ASN A 63 -19.82 -19.56 8.85
CA ASN A 63 -21.16 -20.01 8.49
C ASN A 63 -21.34 -20.08 6.97
N PRO A 64 -20.83 -21.13 6.30
CA PRO A 64 -20.92 -21.29 4.84
C PRO A 64 -22.35 -21.26 4.27
N ASP A 65 -23.35 -21.60 5.08
CA ASP A 65 -24.77 -21.56 4.68
C ASP A 65 -25.29 -20.11 4.50
N PHE A 66 -24.50 -19.11 4.91
CA PHE A 66 -24.83 -17.69 4.72
C PHE A 66 -24.83 -17.28 3.24
N GLY A 67 -24.06 -17.99 2.41
CA GLY A 67 -23.98 -17.80 0.96
C GLY A 67 -22.59 -17.51 0.46
N THR A 68 -22.51 -17.23 -0.83
CA THR A 68 -21.25 -16.95 -1.54
C THR A 68 -21.32 -15.63 -2.29
N PHE A 69 -20.15 -15.13 -2.66
CA PHE A 69 -19.97 -14.05 -3.63
C PHE A 69 -18.96 -14.47 -4.69
N SER A 70 -19.02 -13.80 -5.84
CA SER A 70 -18.10 -14.08 -6.96
C SER A 70 -16.81 -13.31 -6.75
N GLN A 71 -15.72 -14.00 -6.41
CA GLN A 71 -14.39 -13.43 -6.29
C GLN A 71 -13.67 -13.51 -7.64
N THR A 72 -13.19 -12.37 -8.12
CA THR A 72 -12.48 -12.25 -9.39
C THR A 72 -11.01 -12.62 -9.23
N TYR A 73 -10.45 -13.33 -10.19
CA TYR A 73 -9.02 -13.53 -10.29
C TYR A 73 -8.55 -13.60 -11.74
N TRP A 74 -7.30 -13.21 -11.94
CA TRP A 74 -6.61 -13.30 -13.22
C TRP A 74 -5.51 -14.34 -13.11
N TYR A 75 -5.09 -14.91 -14.23
CA TYR A 75 -4.02 -15.91 -14.24
C TYR A 75 -3.14 -15.79 -15.49
N ASN A 76 -1.89 -16.22 -15.31
CA ASN A 76 -0.93 -16.43 -16.39
C ASN A 76 -0.18 -17.74 -16.16
N ALA A 77 -0.38 -18.70 -17.05
CA ALA A 77 0.23 -20.02 -17.03
C ALA A 77 1.32 -20.20 -18.10
N THR A 78 1.84 -19.11 -18.70
CA THR A 78 2.87 -19.15 -19.75
C THR A 78 4.12 -19.94 -19.34
N PHE A 79 4.50 -19.88 -18.07
CA PHE A 79 5.66 -20.62 -17.54
C PHE A 79 5.29 -21.96 -16.89
N TRP A 80 4.01 -22.29 -16.77
CA TRP A 80 3.53 -23.48 -16.07
C TRP A 80 3.88 -24.76 -16.83
N LYS A 81 4.53 -25.71 -16.15
CA LYS A 81 5.04 -26.95 -16.75
C LYS A 81 4.08 -28.16 -16.65
N GLY A 82 2.84 -27.91 -16.27
CA GLY A 82 1.82 -28.95 -16.20
C GLY A 82 1.38 -29.30 -14.76
N PRO A 83 0.50 -30.28 -14.61
CA PRO A 83 -0.09 -30.69 -13.34
C PRO A 83 0.93 -30.93 -12.23
N GLY A 84 0.71 -30.30 -11.06
CA GLY A 84 1.60 -30.37 -9.91
C GLY A 84 2.75 -29.35 -9.93
N SER A 85 2.84 -28.48 -10.95
CA SER A 85 3.77 -27.34 -10.95
C SER A 85 3.34 -26.26 -9.98
N PRO A 86 4.29 -25.42 -9.52
CA PRO A 86 4.02 -24.36 -8.54
C PRO A 86 2.95 -23.36 -9.00
N VAL A 87 2.28 -22.74 -8.03
CA VAL A 87 1.39 -21.59 -8.25
C VAL A 87 1.85 -20.44 -7.38
N ILE A 88 2.07 -19.29 -7.99
CA ILE A 88 2.43 -18.05 -7.30
C ILE A 88 1.16 -17.23 -7.14
N LEU A 89 0.76 -16.97 -5.90
CA LEU A 89 -0.37 -16.10 -5.60
C LEU A 89 0.14 -14.69 -5.32
N PHE A 90 -0.50 -13.73 -5.96
CA PHE A 90 -0.38 -12.30 -5.70
C PHE A 90 -1.76 -11.71 -5.45
N THR A 91 -1.85 -10.75 -4.55
CA THR A 91 -3.00 -9.84 -4.41
C THR A 91 -2.46 -8.43 -4.22
N PRO A 92 -3.07 -7.39 -4.81
CA PRO A 92 -2.66 -6.01 -4.53
C PRO A 92 -3.09 -5.56 -3.13
N GLY A 93 -3.91 -6.35 -2.44
CA GLY A 93 -4.40 -6.03 -1.09
C GLY A 93 -5.57 -5.05 -1.11
N GLU A 94 -5.34 -3.87 -0.61
CA GLU A 94 -6.34 -2.84 -0.31
C GLU A 94 -6.73 -1.95 -1.51
N ILE A 95 -6.74 -2.52 -2.70
CA ILE A 95 -7.16 -1.85 -3.94
C ILE A 95 -7.80 -2.85 -4.90
N ALA A 96 -8.66 -2.38 -5.82
CA ALA A 96 -9.18 -3.19 -6.91
C ALA A 96 -8.05 -3.77 -7.77
N ALA A 97 -8.10 -5.06 -8.07
CA ALA A 97 -7.03 -5.74 -8.80
C ALA A 97 -7.00 -5.43 -10.30
N THR A 98 -8.06 -4.83 -10.83
CA THR A 98 -8.06 -4.27 -12.18
C THR A 98 -6.96 -3.21 -12.30
N GLY A 99 -6.08 -3.35 -13.29
CA GLY A 99 -4.91 -2.48 -13.44
C GLY A 99 -3.62 -3.03 -12.81
N TYR A 100 -3.69 -4.22 -12.17
CA TYR A 100 -2.51 -4.89 -11.59
C TYR A 100 -2.08 -6.14 -12.39
N THR A 101 -2.63 -6.36 -13.56
CA THR A 101 -2.34 -7.55 -14.40
C THR A 101 -0.88 -7.64 -14.85
N GLY A 102 -0.13 -6.53 -14.84
CA GLY A 102 1.32 -6.54 -15.03
C GLY A 102 2.07 -7.42 -14.04
N TYR A 103 1.53 -7.59 -12.82
CA TYR A 103 2.09 -8.51 -11.80
C TYR A 103 1.95 -10.00 -12.16
N LEU A 104 1.25 -10.34 -13.23
CA LEU A 104 1.21 -11.69 -13.78
C LEU A 104 2.37 -11.98 -14.74
N THR A 105 3.22 -11.01 -15.04
CA THR A 105 4.30 -11.10 -16.04
C THR A 105 5.68 -11.05 -15.41
N ASP A 106 6.71 -11.40 -16.17
CA ASP A 106 8.12 -11.32 -15.73
C ASP A 106 8.71 -9.90 -15.73
N ALA A 107 7.86 -8.87 -15.88
CA ALA A 107 8.17 -7.48 -15.54
C ALA A 107 8.16 -7.22 -14.02
N THR A 108 7.70 -8.19 -13.23
CA THR A 108 7.63 -8.12 -11.76
C THR A 108 8.18 -9.39 -11.11
N ILE A 109 8.45 -9.31 -9.80
CA ILE A 109 9.04 -10.42 -9.03
C ILE A 109 8.19 -11.69 -9.08
N THR A 110 6.86 -11.58 -9.11
CA THR A 110 5.95 -12.73 -9.16
C THR A 110 6.13 -13.56 -10.43
N GLY A 111 6.23 -12.88 -11.57
CA GLY A 111 6.49 -13.55 -12.84
C GLY A 111 7.94 -14.04 -12.98
N LEU A 112 8.92 -13.35 -12.39
CA LEU A 112 10.30 -13.87 -12.31
C LEU A 112 10.36 -15.18 -11.51
N ILE A 113 9.68 -15.25 -10.35
CA ILE A 113 9.54 -16.48 -9.57
C ILE A 113 8.88 -17.58 -10.42
N ALA A 114 7.74 -17.29 -11.05
CA ALA A 114 7.03 -18.26 -11.89
C ALA A 114 7.90 -18.82 -13.02
N LYS A 115 8.65 -17.95 -13.69
CA LYS A 115 9.56 -18.31 -14.77
C LYS A 115 10.67 -19.24 -14.27
N GLU A 116 11.26 -18.93 -13.11
CA GLU A 116 12.34 -19.73 -12.53
C GLU A 116 11.86 -21.12 -12.07
N VAL A 117 10.73 -21.18 -11.36
CA VAL A 117 10.23 -22.46 -10.83
C VAL A 117 9.37 -23.26 -11.85
N GLY A 118 9.02 -22.65 -12.98
CA GLY A 118 8.13 -23.26 -13.98
C GLY A 118 6.69 -23.34 -13.48
N GLY A 119 6.23 -22.28 -12.85
CA GLY A 119 4.90 -22.15 -12.24
C GLY A 119 3.94 -21.25 -13.03
N ALA A 120 2.72 -21.13 -12.51
CA ALA A 120 1.73 -20.16 -12.97
C ALA A 120 1.58 -19.03 -11.93
N VAL A 121 1.19 -17.83 -12.38
CA VAL A 121 0.83 -16.73 -11.47
C VAL A 121 -0.70 -16.59 -11.45
N VAL A 122 -1.26 -16.42 -10.27
CA VAL A 122 -2.66 -16.04 -10.06
C VAL A 122 -2.71 -14.71 -9.29
N LEU A 123 -3.46 -13.76 -9.81
CA LEU A 123 -3.77 -12.48 -9.19
C LEU A 123 -5.18 -12.57 -8.64
N VAL A 124 -5.34 -12.63 -7.33
CA VAL A 124 -6.65 -12.77 -6.67
C VAL A 124 -7.05 -11.44 -6.08
N GLU A 125 -8.23 -10.95 -6.46
CA GLU A 125 -8.79 -9.72 -5.90
C GLU A 125 -9.27 -9.96 -4.46
N HIS A 126 -8.94 -9.04 -3.56
CA HIS A 126 -9.35 -9.14 -2.17
C HIS A 126 -10.87 -8.92 -2.02
N ARG A 127 -11.52 -9.60 -1.03
CA ARG A 127 -12.93 -9.34 -0.72
C ARG A 127 -13.19 -7.86 -0.49
N TYR A 128 -14.34 -7.37 -0.95
CA TYR A 128 -14.82 -5.98 -0.88
C TYR A 128 -14.06 -4.97 -1.74
N TRP A 129 -13.15 -5.39 -2.61
CA TRP A 129 -12.54 -4.52 -3.62
C TRP A 129 -12.93 -4.92 -5.03
N GLY A 130 -13.03 -3.94 -5.91
CA GLY A 130 -13.41 -4.13 -7.30
C GLY A 130 -14.74 -4.86 -7.44
N ASN A 131 -14.74 -5.93 -8.25
CA ASN A 131 -15.93 -6.75 -8.46
C ASN A 131 -16.09 -7.87 -7.42
N SER A 132 -15.15 -8.02 -6.50
CA SER A 132 -15.15 -9.09 -5.48
C SER A 132 -15.84 -8.64 -4.19
N THR A 133 -16.97 -7.94 -4.32
CA THR A 133 -17.76 -7.47 -3.18
C THR A 133 -19.05 -8.27 -3.02
N PRO A 134 -19.38 -8.77 -1.81
CA PRO A 134 -20.65 -9.45 -1.54
C PRO A 134 -21.85 -8.50 -1.53
N TYR A 135 -21.64 -7.20 -1.38
CA TYR A 135 -22.70 -6.20 -1.26
C TYR A 135 -22.35 -4.93 -2.06
N GLU A 136 -23.30 -4.42 -2.85
CA GLU A 136 -23.12 -3.17 -3.61
C GLU A 136 -22.97 -1.96 -2.70
N GLU A 137 -23.76 -1.91 -1.62
CA GLU A 137 -23.71 -0.84 -0.62
C GLU A 137 -22.88 -1.30 0.58
N GLN A 138 -21.80 -0.58 0.86
CA GLN A 138 -20.85 -0.88 1.93
C GLN A 138 -21.27 -0.17 3.24
N SER A 139 -22.47 -0.49 3.73
CA SER A 139 -22.95 -0.03 5.03
C SER A 139 -22.16 -0.68 6.17
N THR A 140 -22.26 -0.13 7.38
CA THR A 140 -21.60 -0.70 8.57
C THR A 140 -21.98 -2.16 8.79
N LYS A 141 -23.24 -2.52 8.51
CA LYS A 141 -23.72 -3.90 8.58
C LYS A 141 -23.11 -4.78 7.48
N ALA A 142 -23.06 -4.29 6.25
CA ALA A 142 -22.51 -5.04 5.12
C ALA A 142 -21.02 -5.35 5.30
N LEU A 143 -20.26 -4.41 5.87
CA LEU A 143 -18.81 -4.55 6.08
C LEU A 143 -18.42 -5.50 7.22
N GLN A 144 -19.37 -6.07 8.00
CA GLN A 144 -19.01 -6.97 9.12
C GLN A 144 -18.19 -8.21 8.70
N PHE A 145 -18.27 -8.61 7.45
CA PHE A 145 -17.50 -9.73 6.89
C PHE A 145 -16.17 -9.31 6.25
N LEU A 146 -15.86 -8.03 6.23
CA LEU A 146 -14.54 -7.52 5.89
C LEU A 146 -13.71 -7.44 7.17
N ASN A 147 -12.94 -8.47 7.43
CA ASN A 147 -12.00 -8.56 8.55
C ASN A 147 -10.83 -9.49 8.20
N LEU A 148 -9.78 -9.45 9.01
CA LEU A 148 -8.54 -10.19 8.75
C LEU A 148 -8.77 -11.69 8.66
N ASP A 149 -9.53 -12.28 9.61
CA ASP A 149 -9.74 -13.73 9.66
C ASP A 149 -10.47 -14.24 8.41
N GLN A 150 -11.52 -13.52 7.98
CA GLN A 150 -12.24 -13.85 6.76
C GLN A 150 -11.35 -13.67 5.51
N SER A 151 -10.48 -12.67 5.50
CA SER A 151 -9.54 -12.43 4.40
C SER A 151 -8.49 -13.54 4.32
N VAL A 152 -7.91 -13.96 5.44
CA VAL A 152 -7.00 -15.12 5.50
C VAL A 152 -7.70 -16.39 5.02
N ALA A 153 -8.93 -16.62 5.48
CA ALA A 153 -9.71 -17.80 5.10
C ALA A 153 -10.03 -17.82 3.59
N ASP A 154 -10.26 -16.67 2.95
CA ASP A 154 -10.45 -16.57 1.50
C ASP A 154 -9.29 -17.15 0.71
N PHE A 155 -8.07 -16.70 1.01
CA PHE A 155 -6.88 -17.12 0.27
C PHE A 155 -6.54 -18.58 0.54
N VAL A 156 -6.77 -19.06 1.74
CA VAL A 156 -6.63 -20.49 2.10
C VAL A 156 -7.63 -21.33 1.34
N HIS A 157 -8.90 -20.92 1.32
CA HIS A 157 -9.97 -21.63 0.61
C HIS A 157 -9.70 -21.64 -0.89
N PHE A 158 -9.32 -20.49 -1.46
CA PHE A 158 -8.96 -20.40 -2.88
C PHE A 158 -7.80 -21.33 -3.24
N ALA A 159 -6.68 -21.27 -2.52
CA ALA A 159 -5.49 -22.09 -2.81
C ALA A 159 -5.78 -23.60 -2.73
N ARG A 160 -6.68 -24.02 -1.85
CA ARG A 160 -7.01 -25.44 -1.65
C ARG A 160 -8.06 -25.98 -2.61
N THR A 161 -8.98 -25.12 -3.10
CA THR A 161 -10.20 -25.62 -3.76
C THR A 161 -10.47 -25.03 -5.14
N ALA A 162 -9.75 -23.98 -5.56
CA ALA A 162 -9.98 -23.34 -6.85
C ALA A 162 -9.76 -24.31 -8.03
N LYS A 163 -10.68 -24.27 -8.98
CA LYS A 163 -10.57 -24.98 -10.25
C LYS A 163 -9.87 -24.07 -11.25
N LEU A 164 -8.56 -24.16 -11.28
CA LEU A 164 -7.74 -23.29 -12.13
C LEU A 164 -7.98 -23.62 -13.61
N PRO A 165 -8.21 -22.61 -14.49
CA PRO A 165 -8.51 -22.86 -15.91
C PRO A 165 -7.45 -23.64 -16.66
N PHE A 166 -6.19 -23.54 -16.26
CA PHE A 166 -5.05 -24.25 -16.82
C PHE A 166 -4.84 -25.66 -16.20
N ASP A 167 -5.42 -25.94 -15.01
CA ASP A 167 -5.36 -27.26 -14.35
C ASP A 167 -6.74 -27.73 -13.88
N LYS A 168 -7.46 -28.40 -14.76
CA LYS A 168 -8.85 -28.82 -14.53
C LYS A 168 -9.00 -29.97 -13.51
N ASN A 169 -7.91 -30.62 -13.12
CA ASN A 169 -7.95 -31.78 -12.24
C ASN A 169 -7.58 -31.48 -10.79
N GLY A 170 -7.27 -30.21 -10.45
CA GLY A 170 -6.89 -29.78 -9.11
C GLY A 170 -5.54 -30.30 -8.64
N SER A 171 -4.68 -30.79 -9.55
CA SER A 171 -3.34 -31.29 -9.21
C SER A 171 -2.34 -30.17 -8.91
N SER A 172 -2.71 -28.91 -9.15
CA SER A 172 -1.96 -27.72 -8.76
C SER A 172 -2.57 -26.99 -7.56
N ASN A 173 -3.56 -27.56 -6.84
CA ASN A 173 -4.01 -27.00 -5.57
C ASN A 173 -2.98 -27.21 -4.47
N ALA A 174 -3.06 -26.43 -3.39
CA ALA A 174 -2.04 -26.33 -2.33
C ALA A 174 -1.70 -27.67 -1.64
N GLU A 175 -2.60 -28.66 -1.66
CA GLU A 175 -2.33 -30.01 -1.13
C GLU A 175 -1.41 -30.85 -2.03
N SER A 176 -1.30 -30.49 -3.31
CA SER A 176 -0.62 -31.30 -4.34
C SER A 176 0.57 -30.59 -4.98
N ALA A 177 0.62 -29.27 -4.94
CA ALA A 177 1.66 -28.41 -5.52
C ALA A 177 2.10 -27.35 -4.53
N PRO A 178 3.34 -26.84 -4.61
CA PRO A 178 3.77 -25.74 -3.75
C PRO A 178 3.09 -24.44 -4.21
N TRP A 179 2.34 -23.85 -3.30
CA TRP A 179 1.83 -22.48 -3.45
C TRP A 179 2.80 -21.52 -2.80
N ILE A 180 3.06 -20.43 -3.50
CA ILE A 180 4.01 -19.39 -3.08
C ILE A 180 3.23 -18.09 -3.00
N TRP A 181 3.22 -17.47 -1.84
CA TRP A 181 2.70 -16.12 -1.67
C TRP A 181 3.81 -15.12 -2.03
N SER A 182 3.50 -14.11 -2.85
CA SER A 182 4.38 -12.97 -3.05
C SER A 182 3.53 -11.70 -3.02
N GLY A 183 3.74 -10.87 -2.01
CA GLY A 183 2.96 -9.66 -1.81
C GLY A 183 3.77 -8.53 -1.20
N GLY A 184 3.28 -7.31 -1.34
CA GLY A 184 3.88 -6.12 -0.77
C GLY A 184 2.90 -5.33 0.09
N SER A 185 3.40 -4.43 0.96
CA SER A 185 2.55 -3.60 1.81
C SER A 185 1.61 -4.45 2.67
N TYR A 186 0.33 -4.08 2.77
CA TYR A 186 -0.68 -4.91 3.42
C TYR A 186 -0.70 -6.35 2.89
N SER A 187 -0.57 -6.55 1.58
CA SER A 187 -0.50 -7.91 1.01
C SER A 187 0.76 -8.66 1.45
N GLY A 188 1.87 -7.97 1.72
CA GLY A 188 3.07 -8.55 2.32
C GLY A 188 2.84 -9.00 3.76
N ALA A 189 2.19 -8.15 4.57
CA ALA A 189 1.77 -8.49 5.93
C ALA A 189 0.74 -9.62 5.93
N LEU A 190 -0.26 -9.59 5.03
CA LEU A 190 -1.27 -10.63 4.90
C LEU A 190 -0.65 -12.01 4.60
N GLY A 191 0.38 -12.06 3.73
CA GLY A 191 1.11 -13.30 3.48
C GLY A 191 1.81 -13.86 4.73
N ALA A 192 2.39 -13.00 5.55
CA ALA A 192 3.00 -13.39 6.82
C ALA A 192 1.94 -13.85 7.85
N TRP A 193 0.79 -13.17 7.91
CA TRP A 193 -0.32 -13.57 8.78
C TRP A 193 -1.00 -14.87 8.33
N VAL A 194 -1.08 -15.13 7.02
CA VAL A 194 -1.55 -16.44 6.51
C VAL A 194 -0.62 -17.57 6.96
N GLU A 195 0.70 -17.36 6.96
CA GLU A 195 1.63 -18.37 7.47
C GLU A 195 1.46 -18.58 8.99
N SER A 196 1.22 -17.52 9.75
CA SER A 196 1.00 -17.59 11.20
C SER A 196 -0.36 -18.20 11.58
N LEU A 197 -1.46 -17.73 10.96
CA LEU A 197 -2.84 -18.08 11.35
C LEU A 197 -3.35 -19.37 10.67
N ALA A 198 -2.82 -19.72 9.48
CA ALA A 198 -3.23 -20.89 8.72
C ALA A 198 -2.03 -21.63 8.10
N PRO A 199 -1.05 -22.05 8.91
CA PRO A 199 0.22 -22.60 8.42
C PRO A 199 0.04 -23.81 7.53
N GLY A 200 0.94 -23.93 6.54
CA GLY A 200 1.02 -25.09 5.65
C GLY A 200 0.11 -25.04 4.44
N THR A 201 -0.62 -23.94 4.19
CA THR A 201 -1.33 -23.72 2.93
C THR A 201 -0.37 -23.20 1.86
N PHE A 202 0.41 -22.18 2.18
CA PHE A 202 1.48 -21.71 1.32
C PHE A 202 2.80 -22.35 1.74
N TRP A 203 3.56 -22.81 0.75
CA TRP A 203 4.84 -23.46 1.00
C TRP A 203 5.97 -22.48 1.28
N ALA A 204 5.91 -21.33 0.64
CA ALA A 204 6.86 -20.24 0.82
C ALA A 204 6.16 -18.89 0.66
N THR A 205 6.70 -17.87 1.32
CA THR A 205 6.18 -16.52 1.30
C THR A 205 7.30 -15.52 1.04
N HIS A 206 7.06 -14.57 0.13
CA HIS A 206 7.84 -13.35 -0.04
C HIS A 206 6.99 -12.18 0.45
N SER A 207 7.44 -11.50 1.49
CA SER A 207 6.82 -10.33 2.10
C SER A 207 7.68 -9.10 1.86
N SER A 208 7.26 -8.22 0.95
CA SER A 208 7.88 -6.94 0.67
C SER A 208 7.20 -5.84 1.46
N SER A 209 7.96 -5.07 2.24
CA SER A 209 7.45 -3.88 2.94
C SER A 209 6.20 -4.14 3.81
N GLY A 210 6.08 -5.34 4.38
CA GLY A 210 4.89 -5.80 5.10
C GLY A 210 4.79 -5.23 6.52
N PRO A 211 3.82 -4.34 6.84
CA PRO A 211 3.63 -3.79 8.18
C PRO A 211 2.85 -4.77 9.05
N VAL A 212 3.55 -5.67 9.72
CA VAL A 212 2.94 -6.74 10.54
C VAL A 212 2.47 -6.28 11.92
N GLN A 213 2.95 -5.13 12.38
CA GLN A 213 2.63 -4.57 13.69
C GLN A 213 1.53 -3.52 13.58
N ALA A 214 0.38 -3.74 14.17
CA ALA A 214 -0.64 -2.72 14.34
C ALA A 214 -0.16 -1.64 15.32
N VAL A 215 -0.35 -0.37 14.99
CA VAL A 215 0.14 0.78 15.76
C VAL A 215 -0.96 1.85 15.84
N TYR A 216 -1.35 2.26 17.07
CA TYR A 216 -2.39 3.27 17.26
C TYR A 216 -1.88 4.69 16.99
N ASN A 217 -0.72 5.07 17.54
CA ASN A 217 -0.09 6.37 17.34
C ASN A 217 1.19 6.17 16.54
N TYR A 218 1.09 6.29 15.22
CA TYR A 218 2.14 5.84 14.28
C TYR A 218 2.98 7.01 13.76
N TRP A 219 3.64 7.75 14.67
CA TRP A 219 4.59 8.80 14.31
C TRP A 219 5.85 8.24 13.64
N GLU A 220 6.20 7.01 13.94
CA GLU A 220 7.38 6.31 13.40
C GLU A 220 7.30 6.10 11.87
N TYR A 221 6.11 6.27 11.28
CA TYR A 221 5.95 6.26 9.83
C TYR A 221 6.83 7.29 9.14
N PHE A 222 6.98 8.48 9.72
CA PHE A 222 7.76 9.57 9.14
C PHE A 222 9.26 9.47 9.43
N TYR A 223 9.68 8.61 10.32
CA TYR A 223 11.08 8.48 10.72
C TYR A 223 12.01 8.04 9.57
N PRO A 224 11.73 6.97 8.79
CA PRO A 224 12.54 6.62 7.63
C PRO A 224 12.52 7.69 6.52
N ILE A 225 11.43 8.46 6.41
CA ILE A 225 11.36 9.59 5.47
C ILE A 225 12.39 10.65 5.84
N GLN A 226 12.44 11.05 7.11
CA GLN A 226 13.41 12.03 7.61
C GLN A 226 14.86 11.56 7.46
N GLN A 227 15.10 10.25 7.56
CA GLN A 227 16.43 9.68 7.34
C GLN A 227 16.85 9.72 5.87
N GLY A 228 15.91 9.53 4.94
CA GLY A 228 16.20 9.37 3.51
C GLY A 228 16.03 10.63 2.66
N MET A 229 15.26 11.62 3.14
CA MET A 229 15.07 12.88 2.43
C MET A 229 16.31 13.80 2.56
N PRO A 230 16.48 14.79 1.67
CA PRO A 230 17.57 15.76 1.80
C PRO A 230 17.57 16.42 3.17
N ALA A 231 18.72 16.44 3.85
CA ALA A 231 18.83 16.87 5.25
C ALA A 231 18.39 18.33 5.47
N ASN A 232 18.77 19.23 4.56
CA ASN A 232 18.34 20.65 4.60
C ASN A 232 16.82 20.78 4.42
N CYS A 233 16.23 20.07 3.46
CA CYS A 233 14.78 20.03 3.27
C CYS A 233 14.08 19.47 4.52
N SER A 234 14.61 18.43 5.14
CA SER A 234 14.07 17.86 6.39
C SER A 234 14.09 18.88 7.52
N GLU A 235 15.19 19.61 7.68
CA GLU A 235 15.35 20.66 8.71
C GLU A 235 14.36 21.81 8.48
N ASP A 236 14.31 22.36 7.26
CA ASP A 236 13.44 23.48 6.93
C ASP A 236 11.96 23.11 6.92
N PHE A 237 11.60 21.93 6.40
CA PHE A 237 10.23 21.47 6.41
C PHE A 237 9.75 21.21 7.84
N SER A 238 10.57 20.60 8.69
CA SER A 238 10.27 20.44 10.12
C SER A 238 10.06 21.79 10.82
N ALA A 239 10.90 22.79 10.53
CA ALA A 239 10.74 24.12 11.10
C ALA A 239 9.44 24.80 10.65
N VAL A 240 9.01 24.59 9.40
CA VAL A 240 7.71 25.07 8.90
C VAL A 240 6.56 24.40 9.63
N ILE A 241 6.59 23.07 9.78
CA ILE A 241 5.51 22.32 10.45
C ILE A 241 5.44 22.72 11.95
N ASP A 242 6.56 22.79 12.66
CA ASP A 242 6.60 23.23 14.05
C ASP A 242 6.06 24.66 14.21
N HIS A 243 6.34 25.57 13.28
CA HIS A 243 5.81 26.93 13.29
C HIS A 243 4.30 26.96 13.06
N VAL A 244 3.80 26.21 12.09
CA VAL A 244 2.36 26.08 11.79
C VAL A 244 1.61 25.52 12.99
N ASP A 245 2.12 24.43 13.58
CA ASP A 245 1.55 23.84 14.80
C ASP A 245 1.53 24.83 15.95
N GLY A 246 2.62 25.58 16.15
CA GLY A 246 2.70 26.60 17.19
C GLY A 246 1.65 27.72 17.05
N ILE A 247 1.37 28.14 15.81
CA ILE A 247 0.32 29.14 15.53
C ILE A 247 -1.07 28.57 15.83
N PHE A 248 -1.40 27.36 15.38
CA PHE A 248 -2.71 26.77 15.63
C PHE A 248 -2.95 26.43 17.10
N LEU A 249 -1.90 26.12 17.87
CA LEU A 249 -2.00 25.78 19.29
C LEU A 249 -2.03 27.03 20.21
N HIS A 250 -1.30 28.09 19.85
CA HIS A 250 -1.01 29.18 20.76
C HIS A 250 -1.19 30.57 20.17
N GLY A 251 -1.31 30.69 18.85
CA GLY A 251 -1.47 31.95 18.16
C GLY A 251 -2.87 32.56 18.32
N SER A 252 -2.97 33.84 18.06
CA SER A 252 -4.24 34.55 17.98
C SER A 252 -5.07 34.11 16.78
N GLU A 253 -6.37 34.42 16.80
CA GLU A 253 -7.26 34.17 15.64
C GLU A 253 -6.75 34.82 14.35
N GLU A 254 -6.11 36.02 14.47
CA GLU A 254 -5.52 36.73 13.34
C GLU A 254 -4.32 35.96 12.76
N GLU A 255 -3.39 35.47 13.61
CA GLU A 255 -2.23 34.69 13.18
C GLU A 255 -2.67 33.35 12.54
N GLN A 256 -3.71 32.70 13.10
CA GLN A 256 -4.28 31.47 12.50
C GLN A 256 -4.94 31.74 11.13
N ALA A 257 -5.64 32.89 11.00
CA ALA A 257 -6.22 33.27 9.71
C ALA A 257 -5.15 33.61 8.67
N ASP A 258 -4.07 34.29 9.08
CA ASP A 258 -2.95 34.66 8.20
C ASP A 258 -2.24 33.39 7.67
N ILE A 259 -1.99 32.39 8.52
CA ILE A 259 -1.40 31.13 8.10
C ILE A 259 -2.32 30.37 7.14
N LYS A 260 -3.62 30.27 7.44
CA LYS A 260 -4.58 29.67 6.52
C LYS A 260 -4.61 30.37 5.16
N GLN A 261 -4.61 31.70 5.16
CA GLN A 261 -4.59 32.49 3.94
C GLN A 261 -3.30 32.29 3.13
N MET A 262 -2.16 32.21 3.81
CA MET A 262 -0.85 31.99 3.16
C MET A 262 -0.84 30.68 2.36
N PHE A 263 -1.51 29.63 2.86
CA PHE A 263 -1.61 28.33 2.22
C PHE A 263 -2.89 28.12 1.37
N GLY A 264 -3.72 29.17 1.19
CA GLY A 264 -4.97 29.05 0.43
C GLY A 264 -6.06 28.25 1.13
N LEU A 265 -5.97 28.09 2.46
CA LEU A 265 -6.85 27.28 3.30
C LEU A 265 -7.81 28.12 4.18
N GLN A 266 -8.06 29.38 3.81
CA GLN A 266 -8.86 30.32 4.60
C GLN A 266 -10.29 29.82 4.88
N ASP A 267 -10.84 28.98 4.00
CA ASP A 267 -12.18 28.44 4.12
C ASP A 267 -12.23 27.04 4.80
N VAL A 268 -11.08 26.48 5.22
CA VAL A 268 -11.03 25.27 6.04
C VAL A 268 -11.39 25.63 7.48
N PRO A 269 -12.50 25.09 8.04
CA PRO A 269 -13.01 25.55 9.34
C PRO A 269 -12.04 25.25 10.50
N HIS A 270 -11.46 24.08 10.52
CA HIS A 270 -10.70 23.53 11.64
C HIS A 270 -9.20 23.68 11.45
N GLY A 271 -8.48 24.03 12.54
CA GLY A 271 -7.03 24.24 12.51
C GLY A 271 -6.23 22.93 12.33
N ASP A 272 -6.72 21.84 12.89
CA ASP A 272 -6.14 20.51 12.74
C ASP A 272 -6.26 19.98 11.29
N ASP A 273 -7.41 20.20 10.63
CA ASP A 273 -7.57 19.92 9.21
C ASP A 273 -6.60 20.73 8.34
N ALA A 274 -6.47 22.05 8.63
CA ALA A 274 -5.55 22.89 7.90
C ALA A 274 -4.08 22.48 8.11
N ALA A 275 -3.68 22.17 9.35
CA ALA A 275 -2.33 21.73 9.68
C ALA A 275 -1.99 20.36 9.06
N ALA A 276 -2.95 19.42 9.09
CA ALA A 276 -2.84 18.13 8.42
C ALA A 276 -2.68 18.31 6.91
N ALA A 277 -3.50 19.17 6.29
CA ALA A 277 -3.42 19.47 4.85
C ALA A 277 -2.08 20.09 4.44
N ILE A 278 -1.55 21.04 5.26
CA ILE A 278 -0.23 21.64 5.02
C ILE A 278 0.87 20.58 5.09
N SER A 279 0.75 19.58 5.95
CA SER A 279 1.74 18.51 6.11
C SER A 279 1.64 17.41 5.05
N ALA A 280 0.48 17.25 4.39
CA ALA A 280 0.15 16.10 3.54
C ALA A 280 1.11 15.83 2.36
N PRO A 281 1.77 16.81 1.71
CA PRO A 281 2.70 16.56 0.62
C PRO A 281 3.85 15.60 0.97
N ILE A 282 4.17 15.40 2.25
CA ILE A 282 5.20 14.46 2.71
C ILE A 282 4.91 13.01 2.30
N TRP A 283 3.63 12.62 2.16
CA TRP A 283 3.23 11.28 1.75
C TRP A 283 3.66 10.90 0.33
N ALA A 284 3.98 11.89 -0.51
CA ALA A 284 4.52 11.62 -1.85
C ALA A 284 5.82 10.79 -1.82
N TRP A 285 6.54 10.78 -0.68
CA TRP A 285 7.75 9.99 -0.50
C TRP A 285 7.55 8.50 -0.73
N GLN A 286 6.48 7.93 -0.19
CA GLN A 286 6.20 6.50 -0.27
C GLN A 286 6.08 6.01 -1.72
N SER A 287 5.49 6.82 -2.60
CA SER A 287 5.23 6.46 -4.01
C SER A 287 6.47 6.57 -4.91
N ILE A 288 7.62 7.03 -4.40
CA ILE A 288 8.81 7.24 -5.23
C ILE A 288 9.37 5.90 -5.71
N GLN A 289 9.43 5.74 -7.03
CA GLN A 289 10.12 4.63 -7.68
C GLN A 289 11.54 5.07 -8.06
N LEU A 290 12.51 4.14 -7.99
CA LEU A 290 13.93 4.46 -8.22
C LEU A 290 14.20 4.90 -9.67
N TYR A 291 13.36 4.51 -10.61
CA TYR A 291 13.47 4.93 -12.02
C TYR A 291 12.72 6.24 -12.33
N SER A 292 11.88 6.76 -11.42
CA SER A 292 11.02 7.92 -11.73
C SER A 292 11.74 9.28 -11.74
N GLY A 293 13.00 9.33 -11.35
CA GLY A 293 13.81 10.55 -11.46
C GLY A 293 13.34 11.68 -10.53
N TYR A 294 13.14 12.88 -11.09
CA TYR A 294 12.78 14.10 -10.34
C TYR A 294 11.28 14.10 -9.98
N SER A 295 10.93 13.51 -8.84
CA SER A 295 9.54 13.39 -8.38
C SER A 295 9.00 14.69 -7.77
N THR A 296 7.67 14.77 -7.59
CA THR A 296 6.98 15.88 -6.93
C THR A 296 7.54 16.16 -5.54
N PHE A 297 7.96 15.12 -4.81
CA PHE A 297 8.61 15.27 -3.51
C PHE A 297 9.90 16.10 -3.58
N TYR A 298 10.79 15.79 -4.55
CA TYR A 298 12.01 16.56 -4.73
C TYR A 298 11.75 17.96 -5.27
N GLN A 299 10.67 18.16 -6.04
CA GLN A 299 10.23 19.49 -6.46
C GLN A 299 9.79 20.34 -5.27
N MET A 300 9.11 19.73 -4.28
CA MET A 300 8.77 20.38 -3.02
C MET A 300 10.04 20.81 -2.26
N CYS A 301 11.00 19.91 -2.09
CA CYS A 301 12.25 20.22 -1.41
C CYS A 301 13.02 21.34 -2.13
N ASP A 302 13.18 21.29 -3.44
CA ASP A 302 13.84 22.35 -4.20
C ASP A 302 13.13 23.71 -4.02
N ALA A 303 11.80 23.70 -3.97
CA ALA A 303 11.02 24.92 -3.76
C ALA A 303 11.23 25.48 -2.34
N ILE A 304 11.19 24.66 -1.30
CA ILE A 304 11.46 25.05 0.09
C ILE A 304 12.81 25.75 0.19
N GLU A 305 13.83 25.15 -0.43
CA GLU A 305 15.21 25.66 -0.44
C GLU A 305 15.42 26.85 -1.39
N GLY A 306 14.41 27.24 -2.18
CA GLY A 306 14.51 28.32 -3.17
C GLY A 306 15.38 27.97 -4.37
N PHE A 307 15.56 26.69 -4.66
CA PHE A 307 16.28 26.22 -5.86
C PHE A 307 15.40 26.30 -7.12
N ALA A 308 16.04 26.50 -8.27
CA ALA A 308 15.34 26.37 -9.54
C ALA A 308 14.98 24.90 -9.80
N PRO A 309 13.83 24.60 -10.41
CA PRO A 309 13.44 23.25 -10.80
C PRO A 309 14.57 22.55 -11.58
N ASN A 310 14.89 21.31 -11.24
CA ASN A 310 16.02 20.53 -11.77
C ASN A 310 17.41 21.10 -11.44
N ALA A 311 17.54 21.99 -10.45
CA ALA A 311 18.87 22.46 -10.01
C ALA A 311 19.71 21.34 -9.39
N THR A 312 19.19 20.16 -9.40
CA THR A 312 19.73 18.86 -9.05
C THR A 312 19.50 18.40 -7.61
N ALA A 313 18.70 17.38 -7.45
CA ALA A 313 18.67 16.48 -6.31
C ALA A 313 20.05 15.95 -5.84
N LEU A 314 21.13 16.39 -6.42
CA LEU A 314 22.49 15.95 -6.16
C LEU A 314 23.41 17.02 -5.54
N LYS A 315 22.88 18.21 -5.24
CA LYS A 315 23.64 19.29 -4.58
C LYS A 315 22.94 19.84 -3.34
N TYR A 316 22.29 19.00 -2.58
CA TYR A 316 21.90 19.34 -1.22
C TYR A 316 23.18 19.36 -0.37
N GLY A 317 23.71 20.53 -0.07
CA GLY A 317 25.03 20.55 0.52
C GLY A 317 25.44 21.70 1.41
N ASP A 318 24.65 22.74 1.62
CA ASP A 318 25.14 23.90 2.37
C ASP A 318 24.18 24.41 3.47
N GLY A 319 23.42 23.51 4.13
CA GLY A 319 22.57 23.84 5.28
C GLY A 319 21.18 24.34 4.87
N ALA A 320 20.29 24.38 5.84
CA ALA A 320 18.92 24.86 5.71
C ALA A 320 18.89 26.37 5.41
N VAL A 321 17.88 26.82 4.67
CA VAL A 321 17.69 28.25 4.36
C VAL A 321 17.04 29.03 5.51
N GLY A 322 16.45 28.30 6.46
CA GLY A 322 15.79 28.82 7.67
C GLY A 322 14.33 29.22 7.42
N LEU A 323 13.55 29.20 8.50
CA LEU A 323 12.09 29.41 8.50
C LEU A 323 11.63 30.65 7.72
N GLU A 324 12.34 31.79 7.86
CA GLU A 324 11.97 33.04 7.18
C GLU A 324 11.90 32.93 5.65
N LYS A 325 12.68 31.99 5.06
CA LYS A 325 12.68 31.76 3.63
C LYS A 325 11.87 30.51 3.27
N ALA A 326 12.01 29.43 4.06
CA ALA A 326 11.36 28.16 3.81
C ALA A 326 9.83 28.29 3.84
N LEU A 327 9.26 28.98 4.82
CA LEU A 327 7.81 29.14 4.97
C LEU A 327 7.15 29.79 3.73
N PRO A 328 7.53 31.00 3.29
CA PRO A 328 6.92 31.61 2.11
C PRO A 328 7.23 30.83 0.81
N ASN A 329 8.39 30.21 0.69
CA ASN A 329 8.74 29.39 -0.44
C ASN A 329 7.85 28.15 -0.54
N TYR A 330 7.67 27.45 0.57
CA TYR A 330 6.79 26.29 0.66
C TYR A 330 5.34 26.65 0.40
N ALA A 331 4.82 27.69 1.03
CA ALA A 331 3.45 28.17 0.82
C ALA A 331 3.18 28.52 -0.65
N LYS A 332 4.14 29.16 -1.33
CA LYS A 332 4.04 29.43 -2.76
C LYS A 332 3.99 28.15 -3.59
N TRP A 333 4.85 27.17 -3.31
CA TRP A 333 4.83 25.88 -4.01
C TRP A 333 3.51 25.14 -3.74
N TYR A 334 3.06 25.11 -2.50
CA TYR A 334 1.82 24.47 -2.07
C TYR A 334 0.61 25.01 -2.82
N THR A 335 0.44 26.33 -2.83
CA THR A 335 -0.69 27.00 -3.49
C THR A 335 -0.62 26.99 -5.01
N THR A 336 0.56 26.75 -5.59
CA THR A 336 0.74 26.76 -7.07
C THR A 336 0.76 25.37 -7.68
N ASN A 337 1.26 24.36 -6.92
CA ASN A 337 1.55 23.03 -7.47
C ASN A 337 0.79 21.88 -6.79
N TYR A 338 0.39 22.04 -5.54
CA TYR A 338 -0.23 20.97 -4.76
C TYR A 338 -1.74 21.15 -4.58
N LEU A 339 -2.15 22.32 -4.09
CA LEU A 339 -3.55 22.59 -3.76
C LEU A 339 -4.50 22.69 -4.97
N PRO A 340 -4.12 23.30 -6.12
CA PRO A 340 -5.03 23.47 -7.25
C PRO A 340 -5.56 22.14 -7.78
N GLY A 341 -6.89 22.01 -7.85
CA GLY A 341 -7.56 20.80 -8.34
C GLY A 341 -7.50 19.60 -7.37
N LEU A 342 -6.99 19.76 -6.15
CA LEU A 342 -6.88 18.68 -5.17
C LEU A 342 -8.23 18.01 -4.94
N CYS A 343 -9.24 18.77 -4.52
CA CYS A 343 -10.57 18.22 -4.27
C CYS A 343 -11.27 17.74 -5.55
N GLU A 344 -11.11 18.45 -6.66
CA GLU A 344 -11.64 18.04 -7.97
C GLU A 344 -11.13 16.66 -8.42
N SER A 345 -9.89 16.31 -8.05
CA SER A 345 -9.26 15.03 -8.40
C SER A 345 -9.99 13.80 -7.84
N TYR A 346 -10.81 13.97 -6.81
CA TYR A 346 -11.64 12.89 -6.24
C TYR A 346 -12.90 12.59 -7.05
N GLY A 347 -13.26 13.44 -8.02
CA GLY A 347 -14.34 13.17 -8.97
C GLY A 347 -15.77 13.40 -8.46
N TYR A 348 -15.96 13.96 -7.26
CA TYR A 348 -17.28 14.28 -6.73
C TYR A 348 -17.81 15.62 -7.27
N ASP A 349 -19.10 15.67 -7.61
CA ASP A 349 -19.72 16.87 -8.17
C ASP A 349 -19.65 18.09 -7.21
N ASP A 350 -19.74 17.85 -5.90
CA ASP A 350 -19.68 18.88 -4.87
C ASP A 350 -18.28 19.52 -4.73
N TRP A 351 -17.26 18.88 -5.31
CA TRP A 351 -15.86 19.29 -5.18
C TRP A 351 -15.23 19.75 -6.49
N GLN A 352 -16.05 20.07 -7.47
CA GLN A 352 -15.57 20.57 -8.75
C GLN A 352 -14.97 21.99 -8.65
N GLY A 353 -13.95 22.25 -9.44
CA GLY A 353 -13.24 23.53 -9.53
C GLY A 353 -11.86 23.52 -8.89
N GLU A 354 -10.91 24.14 -9.59
CA GLU A 354 -9.49 24.18 -9.24
C GLU A 354 -9.21 24.73 -7.83
N ASP A 355 -10.04 25.69 -7.39
CA ASP A 355 -9.90 26.35 -6.08
C ASP A 355 -10.75 25.70 -4.99
N ASN A 356 -11.41 24.58 -5.26
CA ASN A 356 -12.28 23.91 -4.27
C ASN A 356 -11.42 23.16 -3.24
N ILE A 357 -11.67 23.45 -1.94
CA ILE A 357 -10.97 22.85 -0.80
C ILE A 357 -11.91 22.16 0.20
N LEU A 358 -13.19 21.96 -0.17
CA LEU A 358 -14.20 21.35 0.72
C LEU A 358 -13.88 19.90 1.11
N CYS A 359 -13.07 19.19 0.36
CA CYS A 359 -12.61 17.84 0.71
C CYS A 359 -11.68 17.81 1.92
N LEU A 360 -11.19 18.96 2.36
CA LEU A 360 -10.30 19.07 3.53
C LEU A 360 -11.06 19.21 4.85
N ASP A 361 -12.39 19.39 4.83
CA ASP A 361 -13.22 19.45 6.04
C ASP A 361 -13.61 18.03 6.47
N THR A 362 -12.84 17.45 7.38
CA THR A 362 -13.06 16.11 7.93
C THR A 362 -14.09 16.08 9.09
N TYR A 363 -14.73 17.21 9.42
CA TYR A 363 -15.81 17.30 10.41
C TYR A 363 -17.19 17.33 9.79
N ASN A 364 -17.29 17.60 8.50
CA ASN A 364 -18.57 17.63 7.80
C ASN A 364 -19.12 16.23 7.54
N ALA A 365 -20.00 15.75 8.42
CA ALA A 365 -20.62 14.43 8.30
C ALA A 365 -21.43 14.23 6.99
N SER A 366 -21.78 15.31 6.28
CA SER A 366 -22.50 15.25 5.00
C SER A 366 -21.54 15.24 3.79
N SER A 367 -20.23 15.26 4.04
CA SER A 367 -19.22 15.20 2.97
C SER A 367 -19.36 13.92 2.14
N PRO A 368 -19.20 13.97 0.81
CA PRO A 368 -19.12 12.78 -0.03
C PRO A 368 -18.13 11.75 0.49
N MET A 369 -17.04 12.17 1.13
CA MET A 369 -16.08 11.32 1.82
C MET A 369 -16.73 10.24 2.70
N PHE A 370 -17.73 10.63 3.52
CA PHE A 370 -18.41 9.77 4.46
C PHE A 370 -19.70 9.17 3.91
N MET A 371 -20.34 9.88 2.96
CA MET A 371 -21.67 9.53 2.44
C MET A 371 -21.64 8.63 1.21
N ASP A 372 -20.52 8.50 0.54
CA ASP A 372 -20.34 7.52 -0.53
C ASP A 372 -20.07 6.14 0.05
N TRP A 373 -21.09 5.28 0.03
CA TRP A 373 -21.01 3.92 0.55
C TRP A 373 -20.75 2.88 -0.54
N THR A 374 -20.22 3.29 -1.67
CA THR A 374 -19.86 2.40 -2.76
C THR A 374 -18.39 1.93 -2.65
N GLU A 375 -18.04 0.89 -3.37
CA GLU A 375 -16.65 0.41 -3.48
C GLU A 375 -15.74 1.47 -4.11
N SER A 376 -16.29 2.31 -4.97
CA SER A 376 -15.57 3.38 -5.66
C SER A 376 -15.34 4.65 -4.82
N ASN A 377 -15.69 4.64 -3.53
CA ASN A 377 -15.39 5.75 -2.63
C ASN A 377 -13.91 6.14 -2.73
N ALA A 378 -13.63 7.38 -3.15
CA ALA A 378 -12.29 7.88 -3.41
C ALA A 378 -11.38 7.93 -2.17
N PHE A 379 -11.95 7.81 -0.97
CA PHE A 379 -11.23 7.74 0.31
C PHE A 379 -11.07 6.29 0.81
N ALA A 380 -11.20 5.31 -0.09
CA ALA A 380 -10.99 3.92 0.22
C ALA A 380 -11.74 3.45 1.49
N ARG A 381 -13.06 3.58 1.47
CA ARG A 381 -13.95 3.24 2.59
C ARG A 381 -13.70 1.84 3.16
N THR A 382 -13.38 0.87 2.32
CA THR A 382 -13.03 -0.50 2.71
C THR A 382 -11.75 -0.57 3.54
N TRP A 383 -10.71 0.18 3.15
CA TRP A 383 -9.49 0.28 3.95
C TRP A 383 -9.74 1.00 5.27
N ALA A 384 -10.48 2.11 5.23
CA ALA A 384 -10.91 2.82 6.44
C ALA A 384 -11.67 1.89 7.40
N TRP A 385 -12.52 0.98 6.86
CA TRP A 385 -13.16 -0.03 7.68
C TRP A 385 -12.16 -0.95 8.35
N MET A 386 -11.20 -1.49 7.62
CA MET A 386 -10.20 -2.41 8.19
C MET A 386 -9.38 -1.74 9.30
N THR A 387 -8.95 -0.49 9.09
CA THR A 387 -8.19 0.24 10.10
C THR A 387 -9.00 0.53 11.36
N CYS A 388 -10.31 0.75 11.25
CA CYS A 388 -11.21 0.99 12.39
C CYS A 388 -11.73 -0.32 13.03
N ASN A 389 -11.94 -1.38 12.24
CA ASN A 389 -12.61 -2.62 12.68
C ASN A 389 -11.63 -3.71 13.16
N ASP A 390 -10.59 -3.99 12.39
CA ASP A 390 -9.48 -4.86 12.78
C ASP A 390 -8.31 -3.99 13.21
N PRO A 391 -8.29 -3.43 14.36
CA PRO A 391 -7.64 -2.17 14.71
C PRO A 391 -6.15 -2.14 14.32
N PHE A 392 -5.88 -2.16 13.02
CA PHE A 392 -4.57 -1.84 12.46
C PHE A 392 -4.19 -0.42 12.86
N PHE A 393 -5.20 0.45 12.87
CA PHE A 393 -5.09 1.87 13.04
C PHE A 393 -4.11 2.50 12.05
N TYR A 394 -2.82 2.40 12.29
CA TYR A 394 -1.78 3.08 11.51
C TYR A 394 -2.02 4.58 11.41
N TRP A 395 -2.54 5.18 12.50
CA TRP A 395 -2.79 6.62 12.54
C TRP A 395 -1.45 7.36 12.50
N GLN A 396 -1.11 7.87 11.33
CA GLN A 396 0.13 8.59 11.07
C GLN A 396 0.07 9.96 11.71
N THR A 397 0.87 10.19 12.73
CA THR A 397 0.83 11.38 13.58
C THR A 397 2.16 12.12 13.55
N GLY A 398 2.16 13.38 13.99
CA GLY A 398 3.42 14.11 14.23
C GLY A 398 4.27 13.44 15.31
N ALA A 399 5.58 13.58 15.20
CA ALA A 399 6.53 13.06 16.19
C ALA A 399 6.35 13.74 17.57
N PRO A 400 6.73 13.07 18.68
CA PRO A 400 6.75 13.68 20.01
C PRO A 400 7.51 15.01 20.06
N GLU A 401 7.21 15.86 21.06
CA GLU A 401 7.78 17.22 21.16
C GLU A 401 9.31 17.26 21.29
N ASP A 402 9.92 16.20 21.77
CA ASP A 402 11.37 16.07 21.91
C ASP A 402 12.09 15.70 20.60
N ARG A 403 11.35 15.58 19.48
CA ARG A 403 11.87 15.22 18.17
C ARG A 403 11.39 16.19 17.08
N PRO A 404 12.19 16.45 16.04
CA PRO A 404 11.70 17.16 14.87
C PRO A 404 10.58 16.35 14.19
N THR A 405 9.59 17.05 13.64
CA THR A 405 8.47 16.43 12.95
C THR A 405 8.33 16.96 11.54
N VAL A 406 7.96 16.11 10.60
CA VAL A 406 7.60 16.49 9.23
C VAL A 406 6.10 16.31 8.95
N PHE A 407 5.34 16.05 10.00
CA PHE A 407 3.88 15.97 9.96
C PHE A 407 3.31 16.65 11.22
N SER A 408 2.15 17.30 11.07
CA SER A 408 1.57 18.08 12.18
C SER A 408 1.18 17.22 13.38
N ARG A 409 1.49 17.69 14.58
CA ARG A 409 1.06 17.09 15.86
C ARG A 409 -0.42 17.33 16.17
N LEU A 410 -1.07 18.26 15.46
CA LEU A 410 -2.52 18.45 15.57
C LEU A 410 -3.28 17.29 14.94
N ALA A 411 -2.72 16.67 13.90
CA ALA A 411 -3.25 15.44 13.33
C ALA A 411 -2.78 14.22 14.18
N ASN A 412 -3.22 14.20 15.44
CA ASN A 412 -2.92 13.13 16.38
C ASN A 412 -3.80 11.90 16.17
N ALA A 413 -3.62 10.84 16.98
CA ALA A 413 -4.39 9.61 16.82
C ALA A 413 -5.90 9.81 17.02
N GLU A 414 -6.32 10.72 17.90
CA GLU A 414 -7.73 11.07 18.12
C GLU A 414 -8.34 11.79 16.92
N TYR A 415 -7.56 12.64 16.23
CA TYR A 415 -7.97 13.27 14.97
C TYR A 415 -8.36 12.24 13.92
N TRP A 416 -7.59 11.16 13.78
CA TRP A 416 -7.91 10.07 12.86
C TRP A 416 -9.05 9.21 13.38
N GLN A 417 -8.98 8.77 14.64
CA GLN A 417 -9.93 7.85 15.25
C GLN A 417 -11.38 8.36 15.21
N ARG A 418 -11.61 9.67 15.40
CA ARG A 418 -12.95 10.26 15.37
C ARG A 418 -13.66 10.06 14.03
N GLN A 419 -12.91 9.97 12.95
CA GLN A 419 -13.46 9.81 11.60
C GLN A 419 -14.09 8.42 11.40
N CYS A 420 -13.67 7.41 12.18
CA CYS A 420 -14.28 6.08 12.13
C CYS A 420 -15.80 6.13 12.36
N GLU A 421 -16.30 7.01 13.24
CA GLU A 421 -17.75 7.12 13.48
C GLU A 421 -18.49 7.85 12.34
N LEU A 422 -17.80 8.75 11.65
CA LEU A 422 -18.36 9.44 10.48
C LEU A 422 -18.44 8.50 9.28
N PHE A 423 -17.41 7.70 9.04
CA PHE A 423 -17.42 6.66 8.00
C PHE A 423 -18.41 5.55 8.31
N PHE A 424 -18.48 5.09 9.57
CA PHE A 424 -19.22 3.88 9.97
C PHE A 424 -20.19 4.17 11.11
N PRO A 425 -21.28 4.94 10.85
CA PRO A 425 -22.31 5.15 11.85
C PRO A 425 -22.90 3.82 12.30
N GLN A 426 -23.29 3.74 13.56
CA GLN A 426 -23.88 2.53 14.12
C GLN A 426 -25.19 2.17 13.41
N GLU A 427 -25.30 0.92 12.97
CA GLU A 427 -26.46 0.37 12.26
C GLU A 427 -27.07 -0.79 13.05
N GLY A 428 -28.07 -0.49 13.88
CA GLY A 428 -28.62 -1.47 14.80
C GLY A 428 -27.59 -1.94 15.83
N GLU A 429 -27.29 -3.24 15.84
CA GLU A 429 -26.25 -3.85 16.68
C GLU A 429 -24.85 -3.79 16.03
N TYR A 430 -24.75 -3.43 14.76
CA TYR A 430 -23.53 -3.44 13.99
C TYR A 430 -22.72 -2.15 14.19
N THR A 431 -21.46 -2.29 14.48
CA THR A 431 -20.48 -1.21 14.59
C THR A 431 -19.07 -1.76 14.36
N TYR A 432 -18.09 -0.89 14.21
CA TYR A 432 -16.68 -1.27 13.99
C TYR A 432 -15.98 -1.73 15.29
N GLY A 433 -14.90 -2.49 15.14
CA GLY A 433 -14.24 -3.21 16.24
C GLY A 433 -13.66 -2.31 17.32
N SER A 434 -13.01 -1.17 16.98
CA SER A 434 -12.45 -0.28 18.01
C SER A 434 -13.54 0.35 18.88
N LYS A 435 -14.74 0.62 18.34
CA LYS A 435 -15.90 1.04 19.13
C LYS A 435 -16.41 -0.07 20.07
N ARG A 436 -16.15 -1.34 19.72
CA ARG A 436 -16.44 -2.51 20.57
C ARG A 436 -15.31 -2.83 21.57
N GLY A 437 -14.25 -2.02 21.60
CA GLY A 437 -13.12 -2.16 22.51
C GLY A 437 -11.98 -3.03 21.98
N LYS A 438 -11.94 -3.39 20.70
CA LYS A 438 -10.74 -3.99 20.09
C LYS A 438 -9.61 -2.97 20.09
N THR A 439 -8.38 -3.43 20.32
CA THR A 439 -7.16 -2.60 20.37
C THR A 439 -6.06 -3.15 19.46
N ALA A 440 -5.05 -2.34 19.16
CA ALA A 440 -3.88 -2.77 18.39
C ALA A 440 -3.15 -3.93 19.07
N GLU A 441 -3.05 -3.90 20.41
CA GLU A 441 -2.41 -4.96 21.19
C GLU A 441 -3.14 -6.30 21.03
N MET A 442 -4.48 -6.29 21.05
CA MET A 442 -5.29 -7.51 20.81
C MET A 442 -5.05 -8.08 19.42
N LEU A 443 -4.94 -7.21 18.39
CA LEU A 443 -4.62 -7.65 17.04
C LEU A 443 -3.18 -8.19 16.95
N ASN A 444 -2.21 -7.51 17.55
CA ASN A 444 -0.82 -7.95 17.60
C ASN A 444 -0.66 -9.28 18.36
N GLU A 445 -1.44 -9.50 19.43
CA GLU A 445 -1.47 -10.79 20.12
C GLU A 445 -2.03 -11.90 19.20
N HIS A 446 -3.09 -11.61 18.45
CA HIS A 446 -3.71 -12.55 17.52
C HIS A 446 -2.79 -12.90 16.33
N THR A 447 -2.16 -11.91 15.72
CA THR A 447 -1.32 -12.05 14.52
C THR A 447 0.15 -12.34 14.84
N GLN A 448 0.54 -12.29 16.08
CA GLN A 448 1.91 -12.28 16.62
C GLN A 448 2.69 -10.97 16.36
N GLY A 449 2.22 -10.06 15.50
CA GLY A 449 2.85 -8.77 15.25
C GLY A 449 4.36 -8.87 15.00
N TRP A 450 5.16 -8.18 15.80
CA TRP A 450 6.63 -8.24 15.75
C TRP A 450 7.26 -9.54 16.26
N HIS A 451 6.47 -10.50 16.78
CA HIS A 451 6.93 -11.81 17.25
C HIS A 451 6.84 -12.93 16.20
N LEU A 452 6.76 -12.57 14.92
CA LEU A 452 6.79 -13.50 13.78
C LEU A 452 8.22 -14.01 13.46
N GLU A 453 8.98 -14.40 14.49
CA GLU A 453 10.38 -14.79 14.37
C GLU A 453 10.56 -16.25 13.94
N ASP A 454 9.66 -17.13 14.38
CA ASP A 454 9.72 -18.58 14.14
C ASP A 454 9.10 -18.99 12.80
N THR A 455 9.01 -18.06 11.83
CA THR A 455 8.47 -18.34 10.50
C THR A 455 9.45 -19.20 9.69
N LYS A 456 8.89 -20.02 8.78
CA LYS A 456 9.68 -20.89 7.90
C LYS A 456 9.36 -20.61 6.45
N ARG A 457 10.40 -20.51 5.65
CA ARG A 457 10.29 -20.19 4.23
C ARG A 457 9.54 -18.89 3.96
N LEU A 458 9.75 -17.90 4.84
CA LEU A 458 9.27 -16.55 4.69
C LEU A 458 10.45 -15.61 4.45
N PHE A 459 10.50 -14.99 3.30
CA PHE A 459 11.54 -14.03 2.90
C PHE A 459 11.05 -12.61 3.16
N TRP A 460 11.72 -11.90 4.05
CA TRP A 460 11.42 -10.52 4.40
C TRP A 460 12.25 -9.54 3.57
N VAL A 461 11.60 -8.55 2.95
CA VAL A 461 12.26 -7.48 2.20
C VAL A 461 11.69 -6.13 2.62
N ASN A 462 12.55 -5.17 2.90
CA ASN A 462 12.16 -3.77 3.12
C ASN A 462 13.14 -2.83 2.42
N GLY A 463 12.67 -1.65 2.02
CA GLY A 463 13.53 -0.53 1.66
C GLY A 463 14.08 0.18 2.91
N GLU A 464 15.32 0.67 2.84
CA GLU A 464 15.97 1.42 3.93
C GLU A 464 15.14 2.65 4.35
N PHE A 465 14.56 3.35 3.39
CA PHE A 465 13.76 4.57 3.60
C PHE A 465 12.27 4.35 3.34
N ASP A 466 11.80 3.13 3.51
CA ASP A 466 10.39 2.77 3.46
C ASP A 466 9.69 3.23 4.74
N PRO A 467 8.67 4.12 4.68
CA PRO A 467 7.97 4.58 5.87
C PRO A 467 7.27 3.43 6.63
N TRP A 468 6.83 2.38 5.93
CA TRP A 468 6.21 1.21 6.56
C TRP A 468 7.21 0.27 7.22
N ARG A 469 8.52 0.45 6.98
CA ARG A 469 9.57 -0.30 7.68
C ARG A 469 9.40 -0.23 9.19
N SER A 470 8.95 0.91 9.71
CA SER A 470 8.78 1.12 11.15
C SER A 470 7.71 0.24 11.80
N ALA A 471 6.77 -0.35 11.03
CA ALA A 471 5.79 -1.33 11.50
C ALA A 471 6.08 -2.76 10.99
N SER A 472 7.18 -2.98 10.28
CA SER A 472 7.58 -4.27 9.72
C SER A 472 8.54 -5.03 10.63
N MET A 473 8.95 -6.24 10.23
CA MET A 473 9.99 -7.00 10.92
C MET A 473 11.38 -6.35 10.82
N ALA A 474 11.61 -5.44 9.87
CA ALA A 474 12.85 -4.68 9.75
C ALA A 474 12.87 -3.39 10.59
N SER A 475 11.91 -3.22 11.49
CA SER A 475 11.78 -2.04 12.34
C SER A 475 12.88 -1.95 13.39
N GLU A 476 13.49 -0.78 13.52
CA GLU A 476 14.37 -0.46 14.64
C GLU A 476 13.60 -0.17 15.94
N PHE A 477 12.27 -0.02 15.86
CA PHE A 477 11.37 0.15 17.02
C PHE A 477 10.89 -1.18 17.60
N ARG A 478 11.18 -2.33 16.96
CA ARG A 478 10.97 -3.64 17.58
C ARG A 478 11.79 -3.73 18.87
N PRO A 479 11.28 -4.40 19.93
CA PRO A 479 12.00 -4.53 21.20
C PRO A 479 13.41 -5.10 21.04
N GLU A 480 13.62 -6.08 20.15
CA GLU A 480 14.93 -6.70 19.86
C GLU A 480 15.64 -6.04 18.66
N GLY A 481 15.08 -4.95 18.09
CA GLY A 481 15.55 -4.34 16.86
C GLY A 481 15.12 -5.11 15.59
N PRO A 482 15.67 -4.78 14.42
CA PRO A 482 15.34 -5.47 13.17
C PRO A 482 15.56 -6.98 13.25
N ILE A 483 14.69 -7.75 12.58
CA ILE A 483 14.82 -9.21 12.54
C ILE A 483 16.19 -9.62 11.97
N GLU A 484 16.84 -10.59 12.62
CA GLU A 484 18.05 -11.21 12.10
C GLU A 484 17.71 -12.15 10.95
N SER A 485 18.49 -12.05 9.86
CA SER A 485 18.34 -12.95 8.70
C SER A 485 18.81 -14.36 9.06
N THR A 486 17.96 -15.35 8.81
CA THR A 486 18.27 -16.77 8.99
C THR A 486 18.08 -17.55 7.68
N PRO A 487 18.62 -18.76 7.53
CA PRO A 487 18.35 -19.58 6.35
C PRO A 487 16.86 -19.93 6.17
N GLU A 488 16.12 -20.06 7.26
CA GLU A 488 14.70 -20.39 7.28
C GLU A 488 13.80 -19.16 7.04
N ALA A 489 14.27 -17.97 7.45
CA ALA A 489 13.60 -16.69 7.29
C ALA A 489 14.62 -15.60 6.90
N PRO A 490 15.07 -15.58 5.64
CA PRO A 490 15.99 -14.54 5.16
C PRO A 490 15.35 -13.15 5.24
N ALA A 491 16.15 -12.16 5.59
CA ALA A 491 15.73 -10.77 5.68
C ALA A 491 16.74 -9.86 4.98
N ILE A 492 16.25 -9.00 4.10
CA ILE A 492 17.07 -8.01 3.36
C ILE A 492 16.47 -6.61 3.58
N LEU A 493 17.35 -5.68 3.96
CA LEU A 493 17.08 -4.24 3.93
C LEU A 493 17.83 -3.66 2.73
N ILE A 494 17.10 -3.14 1.74
CA ILE A 494 17.66 -2.64 0.48
C ILE A 494 18.15 -1.20 0.67
N PRO A 495 19.44 -0.91 0.53
CA PRO A 495 19.98 0.44 0.68
C PRO A 495 19.32 1.43 -0.28
N GLY A 496 18.93 2.60 0.23
CA GLY A 496 18.35 3.69 -0.55
C GLY A 496 16.95 3.43 -1.13
N ALA A 497 16.41 2.23 -0.97
CA ALA A 497 15.10 1.88 -1.49
C ALA A 497 13.96 2.39 -0.56
N ARG A 498 12.76 2.45 -1.14
CA ARG A 498 11.52 2.89 -0.51
C ARG A 498 10.49 1.77 -0.56
N HIS A 499 9.22 2.13 -0.44
CA HIS A 499 8.12 1.18 -0.34
C HIS A 499 8.00 0.26 -1.56
N CYS A 500 8.10 -1.04 -1.36
CA CYS A 500 7.90 -2.09 -2.36
C CYS A 500 8.75 -1.94 -3.63
N ASN A 501 9.93 -1.33 -3.56
CA ASN A 501 10.76 -1.11 -4.74
C ASN A 501 11.30 -2.42 -5.34
N ASP A 502 11.34 -3.52 -4.59
CA ASP A 502 11.77 -4.83 -5.06
C ASP A 502 10.73 -5.56 -5.93
N LEU A 503 9.49 -5.09 -5.96
CA LEU A 503 8.44 -5.78 -6.71
C LEU A 503 8.58 -5.64 -8.24
N ARG A 504 9.22 -4.59 -8.74
CA ARG A 504 9.25 -4.26 -10.17
C ARG A 504 10.65 -4.34 -10.77
N VAL A 505 10.75 -4.95 -11.97
CA VAL A 505 12.03 -5.07 -12.71
C VAL A 505 12.57 -3.69 -13.10
N THR A 506 11.72 -2.72 -13.39
CA THR A 506 12.14 -1.35 -13.72
C THR A 506 12.92 -0.68 -12.58
N ASN A 507 12.63 -0.99 -11.31
CA ASN A 507 13.45 -0.55 -10.19
C ASN A 507 14.79 -1.30 -10.12
N ALA A 508 14.81 -2.59 -10.44
CA ALA A 508 16.04 -3.38 -10.50
C ALA A 508 16.96 -2.92 -11.64
N ASP A 509 16.41 -2.50 -12.77
CA ASP A 509 17.17 -1.90 -13.87
C ASP A 509 17.81 -0.56 -13.47
N ALA A 510 17.19 0.17 -12.55
CA ALA A 510 17.68 1.45 -12.04
C ALA A 510 18.62 1.33 -10.84
N ASN A 511 18.60 0.21 -10.12
CA ASN A 511 19.35 0.03 -8.86
C ASN A 511 19.83 -1.42 -8.70
N GLU A 512 21.14 -1.60 -8.55
CA GLU A 512 21.78 -2.92 -8.45
C GLU A 512 21.44 -3.66 -7.15
N ASP A 513 21.22 -2.96 -6.03
CA ASP A 513 20.83 -3.60 -4.76
C ASP A 513 19.42 -4.18 -4.84
N VAL A 514 18.49 -3.49 -5.53
CA VAL A 514 17.16 -4.03 -5.83
C VAL A 514 17.28 -5.29 -6.71
N LYS A 515 18.13 -5.23 -7.76
CA LYS A 515 18.36 -6.38 -8.62
C LYS A 515 18.91 -7.58 -7.86
N ASN A 516 19.92 -7.35 -7.04
CA ASN A 516 20.53 -8.39 -6.20
C ASN A 516 19.51 -9.00 -5.23
N THR A 517 18.61 -8.17 -4.69
CA THR A 517 17.52 -8.64 -3.81
C THR A 517 16.52 -9.50 -4.57
N GLN A 518 16.07 -9.07 -5.76
CA GLN A 518 15.19 -9.88 -6.61
C GLN A 518 15.84 -11.23 -6.95
N ASP A 519 17.09 -11.23 -7.37
CA ASP A 519 17.84 -12.45 -7.69
C ASP A 519 17.94 -13.40 -6.46
N ALA A 520 18.16 -12.84 -5.25
CA ALA A 520 18.20 -13.60 -4.01
C ALA A 520 16.84 -14.21 -3.65
N VAL A 521 15.74 -13.45 -3.75
CA VAL A 521 14.38 -13.92 -3.51
C VAL A 521 14.02 -15.05 -4.48
N VAL A 522 14.22 -14.84 -5.78
CA VAL A 522 13.91 -15.83 -6.82
C VAL A 522 14.68 -17.13 -6.59
N LYS A 523 15.96 -17.03 -6.30
CA LYS A 523 16.82 -18.18 -6.00
C LYS A 523 16.34 -18.95 -4.76
N GLN A 524 16.08 -18.24 -3.67
CA GLN A 524 15.66 -18.88 -2.42
C GLN A 524 14.31 -19.57 -2.54
N ILE A 525 13.34 -18.92 -3.21
CA ILE A 525 12.03 -19.53 -3.49
C ILE A 525 12.18 -20.79 -4.37
N ALA A 526 13.10 -20.77 -5.33
CA ALA A 526 13.37 -21.95 -6.15
C ALA A 526 13.95 -23.11 -5.32
N GLU A 527 14.88 -22.83 -4.41
CA GLU A 527 15.46 -23.83 -3.49
C GLU A 527 14.37 -24.44 -2.59
N TRP A 528 13.51 -23.63 -1.99
CA TRP A 528 12.40 -24.11 -1.18
C TRP A 528 11.36 -24.90 -2.02
N THR A 529 11.16 -24.52 -3.27
CA THR A 529 10.28 -25.27 -4.19
C THR A 529 10.85 -26.66 -4.47
N ASP A 530 12.15 -26.80 -4.65
CA ASP A 530 12.83 -28.10 -4.83
C ASP A 530 12.73 -28.96 -3.54
N GLU A 531 12.77 -28.36 -2.36
CA GLU A 531 12.53 -29.04 -1.08
C GLU A 531 11.12 -29.64 -0.99
N PHE A 532 10.08 -28.94 -1.49
CA PHE A 532 8.72 -29.47 -1.52
C PHE A 532 8.66 -30.82 -2.22
N TYR A 533 9.23 -30.91 -3.42
CA TYR A 533 9.22 -32.16 -4.19
C TYR A 533 10.14 -33.24 -3.59
N SER A 534 11.24 -32.85 -2.96
CA SER A 534 12.17 -33.76 -2.30
C SER A 534 11.59 -34.37 -1.02
N SER A 535 10.69 -33.65 -0.32
CA SER A 535 10.02 -34.13 0.89
C SER A 535 8.93 -35.20 0.62
N GLY A 536 8.63 -35.46 -0.65
CA GLY A 536 7.60 -36.44 -1.06
C GLY A 536 6.17 -35.90 -0.98
N LYS A 537 5.97 -34.61 -0.72
CA LYS A 537 4.64 -33.96 -0.69
C LYS A 537 4.03 -33.81 -2.09
N GLY A 538 4.85 -33.71 -3.15
CA GLY A 538 4.39 -33.58 -4.53
C GLY A 538 4.44 -34.87 -5.32
N ARG A 539 3.53 -35.05 -6.32
CA ARG A 539 3.66 -36.16 -7.28
C ARG A 539 4.89 -35.93 -8.15
N ARG A 540 5.81 -36.93 -8.15
CA ARG A 540 7.00 -36.93 -9.00
C ARG A 540 6.57 -37.05 -10.47
N GLY A 541 6.45 -35.93 -11.17
CA GLY A 541 6.14 -35.87 -12.60
C GLY A 541 7.04 -34.95 -13.41
N LEU A 542 7.83 -34.12 -12.77
CA LEU A 542 8.73 -33.19 -13.45
C LEU A 542 10.12 -33.81 -13.65
N PRO A 543 10.76 -33.65 -14.83
CA PRO A 543 12.14 -34.06 -15.04
C PRO A 543 13.06 -33.29 -14.10
N ARG A 544 13.94 -34.05 -13.40
CA ARG A 544 15.00 -33.43 -12.57
C ARG A 544 15.83 -32.48 -13.44
N ARG A 545 16.07 -31.29 -12.96
CA ARG A 545 17.06 -30.39 -13.55
C ARG A 545 18.42 -31.10 -13.55
N SER A 546 19.00 -31.24 -14.72
CA SER A 546 20.39 -31.71 -14.92
C SER A 546 21.35 -30.51 -14.86
#